data_f4025554b23ffc72476e84e97bda42f0
#
_entry.id   f4025554b23ffc72476e84e97bda42f0
#
_cell.length_a   1.000
_cell.length_b   1.000
_cell.length_c   1.000
_cell.angle_alpha   90.00
_cell.angle_beta   90.00
_cell.angle_gamma   90.00
#
_symmetry.space_group_name_H-M   'P 1'
#
loop_
_entity.id
_entity.type
_entity.pdbx_description
1 polymer ?
#
loop_
_entity_poly.entity_id
_entity_poly.type
_entity_poly.pdbx_seq_one_letter_code
_entity_poly.pdbx_strand_id
1 'polypeptide(L)'
;MDVADVVVTDGFTGNMVLKSIEGTGAAFLSMLKMSLLSGFKNKVAASFLKKDLMELKAKMDYSEYGGACLFGVQAPVVKAHGSSNAKGIFTTIRQVREMVEKQVVQTIKAEVDKGNLGGTEAND
;
A
#
# COMPACT_ATOMS: atom_id res chain seq x y z
N MET A 1 5.11 1.80 -15.94
CA MET A 1 3.88 2.16 -16.63
C MET A 1 3.01 2.88 -15.61
N ASP A 2 3.04 4.21 -15.63
CA ASP A 2 2.17 5.02 -14.79
C ASP A 2 0.89 5.26 -15.59
N VAL A 3 -0.15 4.47 -15.30
CA VAL A 3 -1.41 4.52 -16.03
C VAL A 3 -2.34 5.57 -15.42
N ALA A 4 -2.18 5.86 -14.12
CA ALA A 4 -2.95 6.85 -13.38
C ALA A 4 -2.23 7.25 -12.10
N ASP A 5 -2.37 8.52 -11.69
CA ASP A 5 -1.84 9.03 -10.42
C ASP A 5 -2.72 8.62 -9.22
N VAL A 6 -4.04 8.51 -9.46
CA VAL A 6 -5.03 8.14 -8.45
C VAL A 6 -6.05 7.20 -9.06
N VAL A 7 -6.36 6.12 -8.34
CA VAL A 7 -7.44 5.18 -8.69
C VAL A 7 -8.51 5.22 -7.61
N VAL A 8 -9.73 5.55 -8.00
CA VAL A 8 -10.90 5.57 -7.11
C VAL A 8 -11.76 4.33 -7.35
N THR A 9 -12.14 3.67 -6.27
CA THR A 9 -13.00 2.48 -6.32
C THR A 9 -13.90 2.44 -5.08
N ASP A 10 -14.99 1.70 -5.15
CA ASP A 10 -15.78 1.36 -3.94
C ASP A 10 -14.99 0.43 -3.01
N GLY A 11 -15.38 0.40 -1.73
CA GLY A 11 -14.63 -0.34 -0.70
C GLY A 11 -14.66 -1.86 -0.89
N PHE A 12 -15.68 -2.42 -1.53
CA PHE A 12 -15.78 -3.85 -1.80
C PHE A 12 -14.86 -4.26 -2.95
N THR A 13 -14.99 -3.60 -4.09
CA THR A 13 -14.18 -3.86 -5.29
C THR A 13 -12.70 -3.64 -4.99
N GLY A 14 -12.35 -2.51 -4.38
CA GLY A 14 -10.96 -2.20 -4.02
C GLY A 14 -10.36 -3.23 -3.07
N ASN A 15 -11.12 -3.67 -2.07
CA ASN A 15 -10.65 -4.71 -1.14
C ASN A 15 -10.48 -6.07 -1.83
N MET A 16 -11.38 -6.45 -2.74
CA MET A 16 -11.27 -7.68 -3.52
C MET A 16 -10.04 -7.68 -4.43
N VAL A 17 -9.80 -6.58 -5.14
CA VAL A 17 -8.61 -6.41 -5.99
C VAL A 17 -7.35 -6.51 -5.15
N LEU A 18 -7.28 -5.78 -4.02
CA LEU A 18 -6.14 -5.82 -3.11
C LEU A 18 -5.86 -7.24 -2.61
N LYS A 19 -6.88 -7.94 -2.12
CA LYS A 19 -6.74 -9.32 -1.63
C LYS A 19 -6.36 -10.31 -2.74
N SER A 20 -6.84 -10.10 -3.96
CA SER A 20 -6.46 -10.92 -5.12
C SER A 20 -4.98 -10.72 -5.47
N ILE A 21 -4.49 -9.49 -5.48
CA ILE A 21 -3.07 -9.18 -5.72
C ILE A 21 -2.19 -9.76 -4.62
N GLU A 22 -2.55 -9.57 -3.34
CA GLU A 22 -1.82 -10.13 -2.18
C GLU A 22 -1.76 -11.66 -2.27
N GLY A 23 -2.89 -12.32 -2.50
CA GLY A 23 -2.97 -13.77 -2.59
C GLY A 23 -2.20 -14.34 -3.77
N THR A 24 -2.33 -13.74 -4.94
CA THR A 24 -1.60 -14.16 -6.15
C THR A 24 -0.09 -13.97 -5.96
N GLY A 25 0.34 -12.85 -5.42
CA GLY A 25 1.76 -12.58 -5.13
C GLY A 25 2.35 -13.60 -4.16
N ALA A 26 1.65 -13.90 -3.07
CA ALA A 26 2.07 -14.89 -2.09
C ALA A 26 2.15 -16.31 -2.68
N ALA A 27 1.14 -16.71 -3.48
CA ALA A 27 1.12 -18.00 -4.16
C ALA A 27 2.27 -18.12 -5.17
N PHE A 28 2.51 -17.09 -5.97
CA PHE A 28 3.61 -17.05 -6.93
C PHE A 28 4.97 -17.19 -6.24
N LEU A 29 5.25 -16.43 -5.19
CA LEU A 29 6.51 -16.53 -4.43
C LEU A 29 6.68 -17.90 -3.78
N SER A 30 5.59 -18.51 -3.31
CA SER A 30 5.60 -19.86 -2.75
C SER A 30 5.97 -20.90 -3.80
N MET A 31 5.35 -20.85 -4.99
CA MET A 31 5.66 -21.76 -6.10
C MET A 31 7.10 -21.58 -6.59
N LEU A 32 7.57 -20.32 -6.72
CA LEU A 32 8.94 -20.02 -7.08
C LEU A 32 9.93 -20.63 -6.07
N LYS A 33 9.67 -20.44 -4.78
CA LYS A 33 10.48 -21.02 -3.71
C LYS A 33 10.53 -22.56 -3.80
N MET A 34 9.39 -23.21 -4.01
CA MET A 34 9.34 -24.67 -4.16
C MET A 34 10.15 -25.14 -5.37
N SER A 35 10.02 -24.49 -6.51
CA SER A 35 10.80 -24.80 -7.71
C SER A 35 12.31 -24.66 -7.51
N LEU A 36 12.73 -23.56 -6.88
CA LEU A 36 14.14 -23.28 -6.59
C LEU A 36 14.75 -24.26 -5.55
N LEU A 37 13.93 -24.84 -4.69
CA LEU A 37 14.36 -25.78 -3.67
C LEU A 37 14.17 -27.27 -4.06
N SER A 38 13.61 -27.56 -5.23
CA SER A 38 13.21 -28.90 -5.66
C SER A 38 14.36 -29.88 -5.96
N GLY A 39 15.62 -29.43 -5.97
CA GLY A 39 16.76 -30.30 -6.21
C GLY A 39 18.10 -29.64 -5.90
N PHE A 40 19.16 -30.45 -5.85
CA PHE A 40 20.51 -29.97 -5.51
C PHE A 40 21.00 -28.88 -6.50
N LYS A 41 20.84 -29.11 -7.80
CA LYS A 41 21.22 -28.14 -8.85
C LYS A 41 20.48 -26.82 -8.70
N ASN A 42 19.18 -26.90 -8.44
CA ASN A 42 18.34 -25.71 -8.25
C ASN A 42 18.70 -24.92 -6.99
N LYS A 43 19.05 -25.62 -5.89
CA LYS A 43 19.53 -24.97 -4.65
C LYS A 43 20.83 -24.21 -4.87
N VAL A 44 21.77 -24.80 -5.65
CA VAL A 44 23.03 -24.12 -6.00
C VAL A 44 22.75 -22.88 -6.84
N ALA A 45 21.91 -22.97 -7.88
CA ALA A 45 21.50 -21.82 -8.70
C ALA A 45 20.79 -20.75 -7.87
N ALA A 46 19.88 -21.14 -6.98
CA ALA A 46 19.18 -20.23 -6.07
C ALA A 46 20.12 -19.49 -5.10
N SER A 47 21.25 -20.13 -4.73
CA SER A 47 22.28 -19.48 -3.90
C SER A 47 22.91 -18.27 -4.60
N PHE A 48 23.17 -18.38 -5.90
CA PHE A 48 23.69 -17.26 -6.69
C PHE A 48 22.66 -16.13 -6.87
N LEU A 49 21.36 -16.48 -6.98
CA LEU A 49 20.26 -15.52 -7.16
C LEU A 49 19.69 -15.00 -5.83
N LYS A 50 20.24 -15.42 -4.70
CA LYS A 50 19.67 -15.11 -3.37
C LYS A 50 19.47 -13.61 -3.15
N LYS A 51 20.44 -12.78 -3.54
CA LYS A 51 20.37 -11.32 -3.38
C LYS A 51 19.22 -10.75 -4.19
N ASP A 52 19.13 -11.09 -5.47
CA ASP A 52 18.09 -10.57 -6.39
C ASP A 52 16.69 -11.02 -5.97
N LEU A 53 16.57 -12.27 -5.50
CA LEU A 53 15.31 -12.80 -4.96
C LEU A 53 14.89 -12.11 -3.66
N MET A 54 15.84 -11.74 -2.80
CA MET A 54 15.54 -10.97 -1.59
C MET A 54 15.12 -9.54 -1.92
N GLU A 55 15.75 -8.89 -2.90
CA GLU A 55 15.36 -7.58 -3.39
C GLU A 55 13.96 -7.61 -4.02
N LEU A 56 13.66 -8.63 -4.83
CA LEU A 56 12.32 -8.83 -5.39
C LEU A 56 11.27 -8.99 -4.29
N LYS A 57 11.56 -9.82 -3.29
CA LYS A 57 10.67 -10.00 -2.14
C LYS A 57 10.46 -8.70 -1.37
N ALA A 58 11.52 -7.91 -1.15
CA ALA A 58 11.43 -6.62 -0.46
C ALA A 58 10.56 -5.62 -1.22
N LYS A 59 10.65 -5.56 -2.56
CA LYS A 59 9.78 -4.72 -3.39
C LYS A 59 8.29 -5.10 -3.32
N MET A 60 7.99 -6.34 -2.96
CA MET A 60 6.62 -6.84 -2.76
C MET A 60 6.16 -6.78 -1.30
N ASP A 61 7.01 -6.31 -0.40
CA ASP A 61 6.72 -6.21 1.03
C ASP A 61 6.02 -4.88 1.35
N TYR A 62 4.72 -4.95 1.59
CA TYR A 62 3.89 -3.79 1.92
C TYR A 62 4.27 -3.11 3.25
N SER A 63 5.06 -3.74 4.11
CA SER A 63 5.52 -3.13 5.37
C SER A 63 6.40 -1.89 5.17
N GLU A 64 6.99 -1.74 3.99
CA GLU A 64 7.76 -0.54 3.61
C GLU A 64 6.87 0.69 3.41
N TYR A 65 5.62 0.50 3.02
CA TYR A 65 4.70 1.60 2.65
C TYR A 65 3.86 2.11 3.83
N GLY A 66 3.92 1.47 4.99
CA GLY A 66 3.15 1.87 6.17
C GLY A 66 1.73 1.33 6.15
N GLY A 67 0.76 2.21 6.44
CA GLY A 67 -0.66 1.87 6.48
C GLY A 67 -1.50 2.65 5.47
N ALA A 68 -2.79 2.34 5.42
CA ALA A 68 -3.77 3.07 4.62
C ALA A 68 -4.28 4.29 5.39
N CYS A 69 -4.15 5.49 4.78
CA CYS A 69 -4.70 6.71 5.34
C CYS A 69 -6.23 6.70 5.25
N LEU A 70 -6.89 7.10 6.33
CA LEU A 70 -8.33 7.33 6.36
C LEU A 70 -8.58 8.83 6.18
N PHE A 71 -9.23 9.19 5.08
CA PHE A 71 -9.60 10.57 4.77
C PHE A 71 -11.07 10.86 5.14
N GLY A 72 -11.45 12.14 5.23
CA GLY A 72 -12.79 12.56 5.62
C GLY A 72 -13.03 12.57 7.14
N VAL A 73 -11.99 12.40 7.94
CA VAL A 73 -12.02 12.48 9.41
C VAL A 73 -11.29 13.73 9.91
N GLN A 74 -11.57 14.14 11.15
CA GLN A 74 -11.08 15.42 11.71
C GLN A 74 -9.61 15.37 12.21
N ALA A 75 -9.02 14.18 12.27
CA ALA A 75 -7.65 13.98 12.71
C ALA A 75 -6.93 12.97 11.79
N PRO A 76 -5.60 13.01 11.67
CA PRO A 76 -4.85 12.00 10.94
C PRO A 76 -5.07 10.59 11.51
N VAL A 77 -5.57 9.69 10.69
CA VAL A 77 -5.77 8.28 11.04
C VAL A 77 -5.14 7.42 9.96
N VAL A 78 -4.30 6.47 10.36
CA VAL A 78 -3.69 5.50 9.46
C VAL A 78 -3.95 4.10 9.99
N LYS A 79 -4.54 3.25 9.17
CA LYS A 79 -4.81 1.85 9.48
C LYS A 79 -3.62 1.00 9.07
N ALA A 80 -2.92 0.42 10.04
CA ALA A 80 -1.89 -0.59 9.77
C ALA A 80 -2.52 -1.89 9.24
N HIS A 81 -1.75 -2.67 8.49
CA HIS A 81 -2.19 -4.00 8.05
C HIS A 81 -2.24 -4.98 9.24
N GLY A 82 -3.18 -5.95 9.21
CA GLY A 82 -3.33 -6.92 10.31
C GLY A 82 -2.11 -7.81 10.55
N SER A 83 -1.27 -8.01 9.53
CA SER A 83 0.00 -8.75 9.61
C SER A 83 1.24 -7.85 9.79
N SER A 84 1.06 -6.55 10.12
CA SER A 84 2.18 -5.63 10.29
C SER A 84 3.13 -6.09 11.39
N ASN A 85 4.42 -6.12 11.05
CA ASN A 85 5.50 -6.32 12.00
C ASN A 85 5.92 -4.99 12.66
N ALA A 86 6.91 -5.01 13.53
CA ALA A 86 7.40 -3.81 14.21
C ALA A 86 7.83 -2.70 13.23
N LYS A 87 8.44 -3.05 12.10
CA LYS A 87 8.83 -2.10 11.05
C LYS A 87 7.60 -1.45 10.41
N GLY A 88 6.57 -2.24 10.08
CA GLY A 88 5.32 -1.73 9.50
C GLY A 88 4.61 -0.76 10.46
N ILE A 89 4.54 -1.08 11.75
CA ILE A 89 3.97 -0.20 12.77
C ILE A 89 4.80 1.09 12.90
N PHE A 90 6.13 1.00 12.94
CA PHE A 90 7.00 2.17 12.97
C PHE A 90 6.77 3.08 11.76
N THR A 91 6.69 2.49 10.54
CA THR A 91 6.43 3.24 9.30
C THR A 91 5.04 3.90 9.35
N THR A 92 4.02 3.21 9.87
CA THR A 92 2.67 3.76 10.06
C THR A 92 2.68 4.97 11.01
N ILE A 93 3.39 4.90 12.13
CA ILE A 93 3.52 6.03 13.08
C ILE A 93 4.23 7.21 12.40
N ARG A 94 5.31 6.95 11.65
CA ARG A 94 5.99 7.99 10.88
C ARG A 94 5.05 8.66 9.87
N GLN A 95 4.23 7.88 9.18
CA GLN A 95 3.24 8.38 8.21
C GLN A 95 2.21 9.31 8.88
N VAL A 96 1.68 8.93 10.06
CA VAL A 96 0.78 9.81 10.84
C VAL A 96 1.48 11.11 11.19
N ARG A 97 2.72 11.06 11.66
CA ARG A 97 3.52 12.23 11.99
C ARG A 97 3.67 13.15 10.76
N GLU A 98 4.03 12.61 9.60
CA GLU A 98 4.14 13.37 8.35
C GLU A 98 2.81 14.01 7.95
N MET A 99 1.67 13.33 8.15
CA MET A 99 0.34 13.90 7.90
C MET A 99 0.05 15.10 8.79
N VAL A 100 0.47 15.05 10.07
CA VAL A 100 0.35 16.19 11.00
C VAL A 100 1.25 17.34 10.56
N GLU A 101 2.53 17.07 10.31
CA GLU A 101 3.53 18.09 9.92
C GLU A 101 3.15 18.80 8.61
N LYS A 102 2.58 18.07 7.65
CA LYS A 102 2.13 18.59 6.35
C LYS A 102 0.70 19.13 6.36
N GLN A 103 0.02 19.13 7.51
CA GLN A 103 -1.35 19.59 7.66
C GLN A 103 -2.34 18.98 6.64
N VAL A 104 -2.20 17.69 6.33
CA VAL A 104 -2.94 17.01 5.26
C VAL A 104 -4.45 17.10 5.45
N VAL A 105 -4.96 16.91 6.68
CA VAL A 105 -6.39 16.98 6.97
C VAL A 105 -6.95 18.39 6.73
N GLN A 106 -6.21 19.42 7.15
CA GLN A 106 -6.60 20.82 6.97
C GLN A 106 -6.61 21.20 5.49
N THR A 107 -5.63 20.76 4.73
CA THR A 107 -5.53 20.98 3.28
C THR A 107 -6.72 20.36 2.55
N ILE A 108 -7.03 19.08 2.85
CA ILE A 108 -8.19 18.40 2.25
C ILE A 108 -9.48 19.13 2.59
N LYS A 109 -9.67 19.51 3.86
CA LYS A 109 -10.86 20.25 4.28
C LYS A 109 -11.01 21.58 3.51
N ALA A 110 -9.94 22.35 3.40
CA ALA A 110 -9.95 23.62 2.68
C ALA A 110 -10.29 23.46 1.19
N GLU A 111 -9.82 22.40 0.54
CA GLU A 111 -10.14 22.13 -0.87
C GLU A 111 -11.59 21.66 -1.05
N VAL A 112 -12.11 20.83 -0.15
CA VAL A 112 -13.52 20.40 -0.17
C VAL A 112 -14.46 21.58 0.06
N ASP A 113 -14.15 22.47 1.02
CA ASP A 113 -14.94 23.66 1.30
C ASP A 113 -14.99 24.62 0.09
N LYS A 114 -13.88 24.80 -0.64
CA LYS A 114 -13.84 25.55 -1.91
C LYS A 114 -14.72 24.92 -2.99
N GLY A 115 -14.67 23.60 -3.14
CA GLY A 115 -15.49 22.87 -4.11
C GLY A 115 -16.99 22.98 -3.83
N ASN A 116 -17.38 22.97 -2.55
CA ASN A 116 -18.79 23.16 -2.16
C ASN A 116 -19.31 24.60 -2.38
N LEU A 117 -18.43 25.60 -2.33
CA LEU A 117 -18.80 26.98 -2.64
C LEU A 117 -18.99 27.24 -4.14
N GLY A 118 -18.35 26.41 -5.00
CA GLY A 118 -18.51 26.48 -6.46
C GLY A 118 -19.72 25.74 -7.03
N GLY A 119 -20.40 24.90 -6.22
CA GLY A 119 -21.52 24.06 -6.65
C GLY A 119 -22.91 24.68 -6.48
N THR A 120 -23.02 25.89 -5.92
CA THR A 120 -24.30 26.54 -5.63
C THR A 120 -24.78 27.52 -6.71
N GLU A 121 -24.04 27.69 -7.81
CA GLU A 121 -24.42 28.66 -8.88
C GLU A 121 -24.92 28.03 -10.18
N ALA A 122 -25.32 26.77 -10.18
CA ALA A 122 -25.81 26.13 -11.41
C ALA A 122 -27.19 25.47 -11.23
N ASN A 123 -28.20 26.22 -10.74
CA ASN A 123 -29.61 25.88 -10.91
C ASN A 123 -30.46 27.13 -10.61
N ASP A 124 -30.61 27.99 -11.61
CA ASP A 124 -31.80 28.83 -11.88
C ASP A 124 -32.10 28.81 -13.38
#